data_dbfb551608ef21f24eaf34eb82251f7d
#
_entry.id   dbfb551608ef21f24eaf34eb82251f7d
#
_cell.length_a   1.000
_cell.length_b   1.000
_cell.length_c   1.000
_cell.angle_alpha   90.00
_cell.angle_beta   90.00
_cell.angle_gamma   90.00
#
_symmetry.space_group_name_H-M   'P 1'
#
loop_
_entity.id
_entity.type
_entity.pdbx_description
1 polymer ?
#
loop_
_entity_poly.entity_id
_entity_poly.type
_entity_poly.pdbx_seq_one_letter_code
_entity_poly.pdbx_strand_id
1 'polypeptide(L)'
;MKLLRVGTDCSGIEAPIQALLQLNIPHKHIFSSEIDKFCIKSIKANYNPEIIFGDKDGPYPEGDITKRNLKDIPDIDLYVCGFPCQPFSMAGKRGGFDDNRGNVFFSCINVIEYKQPTYFILENVKGILSHDKGNTWKIILNELEKLKKYNYNIYWKILNTKDYGIPQNRERIFIIGTKYNFEWPEKQPMDKLENYIDYEDKTIFNNNRLFFNKIPKYSLFVDLNFIKYNKYLNSNLFSPCLNTGNGLWNVKLNRYANIKEYLKLQGFDVTFNYVISKTQIKKQIGNSISINVLKAIIFQIF
;
A
#
# COMPACT_ATOMS: atom_id res chain seq x y z
N MET A 1 -29.32 -0.01 6.04
CA MET A 1 -28.06 -0.75 6.21
C MET A 1 -27.05 0.19 6.88
N LYS A 2 -26.37 -0.22 7.95
CA LYS A 2 -25.37 0.64 8.61
C LYS A 2 -24.18 0.77 7.67
N LEU A 3 -23.72 2.01 7.39
CA LEU A 3 -22.54 2.25 6.58
C LEU A 3 -21.27 1.74 7.29
N LEU A 4 -20.37 1.11 6.55
CA LEU A 4 -19.07 0.67 7.04
C LEU A 4 -18.20 1.89 7.37
N ARG A 5 -17.83 2.08 8.64
CA ARG A 5 -16.94 3.17 9.06
C ARG A 5 -15.50 2.76 8.87
N VAL A 6 -14.75 3.50 8.06
CA VAL A 6 -13.38 3.16 7.65
C VAL A 6 -12.40 4.19 8.15
N GLY A 7 -11.32 3.74 8.77
CA GLY A 7 -10.18 4.56 9.15
C GLY A 7 -8.88 3.97 8.62
N THR A 8 -7.98 4.85 8.18
CA THR A 8 -6.69 4.45 7.61
C THR A 8 -5.53 5.18 8.27
N ASP A 9 -4.46 4.45 8.54
CA ASP A 9 -3.17 5.02 8.97
C ASP A 9 -2.09 4.71 7.94
N CYS A 10 -1.06 5.56 7.85
CA CYS A 10 -0.11 5.54 6.74
C CYS A 10 -0.84 5.52 5.41
N SER A 11 -1.85 6.38 5.30
CA SER A 11 -2.93 6.33 4.30
C SER A 11 -2.43 6.44 2.86
N GLY A 12 -1.27 7.06 2.66
CA GLY A 12 -0.70 7.25 1.32
C GLY A 12 -1.66 8.01 0.41
N ILE A 13 -2.23 7.31 -0.57
CA ILE A 13 -3.23 7.84 -1.50
C ILE A 13 -4.54 7.04 -1.46
N GLU A 14 -4.86 6.47 -0.32
CA GLU A 14 -6.14 5.83 0.00
C GLU A 14 -6.51 4.63 -0.90
N ALA A 15 -5.58 3.70 -1.08
CA ALA A 15 -5.89 2.44 -1.77
C ALA A 15 -7.07 1.68 -1.14
N PRO A 16 -7.27 1.65 0.21
CA PRO A 16 -8.42 0.98 0.80
C PRO A 16 -9.74 1.61 0.39
N ILE A 17 -9.83 2.93 0.38
CA ILE A 17 -11.03 3.66 -0.03
C ILE A 17 -11.30 3.46 -1.53
N GLN A 18 -10.26 3.50 -2.35
CA GLN A 18 -10.39 3.22 -3.78
C GLN A 18 -10.91 1.79 -4.03
N ALA A 19 -10.45 0.80 -3.25
CA ALA A 19 -10.93 -0.58 -3.35
C ALA A 19 -12.43 -0.69 -3.00
N LEU A 20 -12.87 -0.03 -1.93
CA LEU A 20 -14.28 -0.01 -1.51
C LEU A 20 -15.17 0.68 -2.55
N LEU A 21 -14.71 1.80 -3.13
CA LEU A 21 -15.42 2.49 -4.22
C LEU A 21 -15.59 1.59 -5.44
N GLN A 22 -14.52 0.90 -5.88
CA GLN A 22 -14.57 -0.01 -7.03
C GLN A 22 -15.42 -1.27 -6.78
N LEU A 23 -15.60 -1.68 -5.52
CA LEU A 23 -16.50 -2.77 -5.13
C LEU A 23 -17.94 -2.30 -4.90
N ASN A 24 -18.23 -1.00 -5.00
CA ASN A 24 -19.51 -0.41 -4.67
C ASN A 24 -20.00 -0.74 -3.25
N ILE A 25 -19.06 -0.88 -2.28
CA ILE A 25 -19.38 -1.14 -0.88
C ILE A 25 -19.75 0.19 -0.22
N PRO A 26 -20.98 0.36 0.30
CA PRO A 26 -21.38 1.57 0.99
C PRO A 26 -20.57 1.78 2.27
N HIS A 27 -19.82 2.87 2.33
CA HIS A 27 -18.94 3.17 3.46
C HIS A 27 -18.90 4.65 3.80
N LYS A 28 -18.40 4.93 4.98
CA LYS A 28 -18.11 6.28 5.48
C LYS A 28 -16.62 6.36 5.78
N HIS A 29 -15.93 7.24 5.08
CA HIS A 29 -14.50 7.48 5.28
C HIS A 29 -14.31 8.37 6.51
N ILE A 30 -14.03 7.75 7.66
CA ILE A 30 -14.00 8.44 8.96
C ILE A 30 -12.70 9.23 9.11
N PHE A 31 -11.55 8.60 8.88
CA PHE A 31 -10.29 9.31 8.94
C PHE A 31 -9.22 8.76 8.00
N SER A 32 -8.34 9.66 7.58
CA SER A 32 -7.02 9.39 7.02
C SER A 32 -5.94 9.89 7.97
N SER A 33 -4.79 9.24 8.05
CA SER A 33 -3.62 9.72 8.78
C SER A 33 -2.36 9.58 7.96
N GLU A 34 -1.67 10.69 7.71
CA GLU A 34 -0.51 10.75 6.82
C GLU A 34 0.44 11.89 7.23
N ILE A 35 1.76 11.64 7.16
CA ILE A 35 2.79 12.64 7.44
C ILE A 35 3.27 13.38 6.19
N ASP A 36 3.13 12.76 5.01
CA ASP A 36 3.56 13.36 3.74
C ASP A 36 2.50 14.36 3.25
N LYS A 37 2.83 15.64 3.28
CA LYS A 37 1.97 16.72 2.78
C LYS A 37 1.50 16.54 1.34
N PHE A 38 2.26 15.85 0.51
CA PHE A 38 1.86 15.58 -0.88
C PHE A 38 0.81 14.47 -0.95
N CYS A 39 0.88 13.46 -0.06
CA CYS A 39 -0.18 12.47 0.08
C CYS A 39 -1.48 13.11 0.58
N ILE A 40 -1.40 13.99 1.58
CA ILE A 40 -2.56 14.76 2.08
C ILE A 40 -3.23 15.55 0.95
N LYS A 41 -2.45 16.21 0.07
CA LYS A 41 -3.01 16.89 -1.11
C LYS A 41 -3.73 15.93 -2.05
N SER A 42 -3.18 14.74 -2.27
CA SER A 42 -3.82 13.70 -3.11
C SER A 42 -5.10 13.16 -2.46
N ILE A 43 -5.10 12.97 -1.12
CA ILE A 43 -6.31 12.58 -0.37
C ILE A 43 -7.41 13.63 -0.56
N LYS A 44 -7.12 14.89 -0.29
CA LYS A 44 -8.09 16.00 -0.43
C LYS A 44 -8.61 16.16 -1.87
N ALA A 45 -7.82 15.82 -2.87
CA ALA A 45 -8.21 15.94 -4.27
C ALA A 45 -9.15 14.82 -4.77
N ASN A 46 -9.20 13.67 -4.06
CA ASN A 46 -9.93 12.50 -4.53
C ASN A 46 -10.96 11.97 -3.53
N TYR A 47 -10.81 12.26 -2.25
CA TYR A 47 -11.61 11.69 -1.18
C TYR A 47 -12.04 12.77 -0.19
N ASN A 48 -13.06 12.46 0.60
CA ASN A 48 -13.60 13.38 1.60
C ASN A 48 -13.72 12.69 2.98
N PRO A 49 -12.57 12.35 3.64
CA PRO A 49 -12.60 11.84 5.00
C PRO A 49 -13.16 12.90 5.96
N GLU A 50 -13.80 12.47 7.05
CA GLU A 50 -14.28 13.42 8.07
C GLU A 50 -13.11 14.09 8.79
N ILE A 51 -11.99 13.35 8.97
CA ILE A 51 -10.78 13.82 9.64
C ILE A 51 -9.56 13.46 8.80
N ILE A 52 -8.60 14.39 8.68
CA ILE A 52 -7.26 14.12 8.18
C ILE A 52 -6.26 14.46 9.29
N PHE A 53 -5.70 13.44 9.93
CA PHE A 53 -4.55 13.63 10.81
C PHE A 53 -3.30 13.93 9.98
N GLY A 54 -2.61 15.02 10.29
CA GLY A 54 -1.44 15.52 9.54
C GLY A 54 -1.77 16.67 8.58
N ASP A 55 -3.03 17.02 8.45
CA ASP A 55 -3.44 18.23 7.73
C ASP A 55 -3.11 19.47 8.55
N LYS A 56 -2.14 20.26 8.07
CA LYS A 56 -1.68 21.47 8.78
C LYS A 56 -2.74 22.57 8.89
N ASP A 57 -3.72 22.54 8.02
CA ASP A 57 -4.83 23.48 7.99
C ASP A 57 -6.08 22.94 8.71
N GLY A 58 -6.02 21.70 9.18
CA GLY A 58 -7.10 21.00 9.87
C GLY A 58 -6.96 20.99 11.40
N PRO A 59 -7.96 20.44 12.09
CA PRO A 59 -7.97 20.39 13.56
C PRO A 59 -6.92 19.47 14.17
N TYR A 60 -6.36 18.55 13.39
CA TYR A 60 -5.37 17.56 13.83
C TYR A 60 -4.10 17.64 12.98
N PRO A 61 -3.22 18.65 13.20
CA PRO A 61 -2.02 18.87 12.38
C PRO A 61 -0.92 17.83 12.58
N GLU A 62 -1.01 16.98 13.62
CA GLU A 62 -0.07 15.89 13.86
C GLU A 62 -0.48 14.64 13.06
N GLY A 63 0.35 14.29 12.08
CA GLY A 63 0.15 13.10 11.25
C GLY A 63 0.97 11.88 11.68
N ASP A 64 1.89 12.06 12.62
CA ASP A 64 2.70 10.99 13.17
C ASP A 64 1.86 10.15 14.14
N ILE A 65 1.46 8.98 13.70
CA ILE A 65 0.64 8.02 14.48
C ILE A 65 1.27 7.69 15.85
N THR A 66 2.61 7.81 15.98
CA THR A 66 3.31 7.51 17.25
C THR A 66 3.10 8.59 18.30
N LYS A 67 2.64 9.77 17.90
CA LYS A 67 2.40 10.93 18.78
C LYS A 67 0.91 11.24 18.97
N ARG A 68 0.04 10.61 18.18
CA ARG A 68 -1.40 10.87 18.19
C ARG A 68 -2.05 10.36 19.48
N ASN A 69 -2.97 11.15 20.04
CA ASN A 69 -3.80 10.71 21.14
C ASN A 69 -4.90 9.76 20.62
N LEU A 70 -4.97 8.55 21.16
CA LEU A 70 -5.96 7.53 20.78
C LEU A 70 -7.41 7.97 21.01
N LYS A 71 -7.65 8.88 21.96
CA LYS A 71 -8.99 9.44 22.22
C LYS A 71 -9.53 10.28 21.08
N ASP A 72 -8.64 10.86 20.25
CA ASP A 72 -9.05 11.69 19.12
C ASP A 72 -9.47 10.85 17.90
N ILE A 73 -9.21 9.54 17.93
CA ILE A 73 -9.62 8.63 16.86
C ILE A 73 -11.10 8.30 17.04
N PRO A 74 -11.97 8.56 16.03
CA PRO A 74 -13.36 8.13 16.08
C PRO A 74 -13.51 6.60 16.02
N ASP A 75 -14.71 6.10 16.30
CA ASP A 75 -15.01 4.68 16.16
C ASP A 75 -15.06 4.25 14.69
N ILE A 76 -14.48 3.11 14.40
CA ILE A 76 -14.36 2.51 13.08
C ILE A 76 -14.76 1.05 13.10
N ASP A 77 -15.22 0.55 11.96
CA ASP A 77 -15.58 -0.85 11.76
C ASP A 77 -14.47 -1.60 10.98
N LEU A 78 -13.79 -0.90 10.06
CA LEU A 78 -12.62 -1.38 9.31
C LEU A 78 -11.44 -0.44 9.53
N TYR A 79 -10.31 -1.00 9.95
CA TYR A 79 -9.02 -0.32 10.07
C TYR A 79 -8.02 -0.86 9.05
N VAL A 80 -7.36 0.02 8.27
CA VAL A 80 -6.33 -0.40 7.33
C VAL A 80 -5.05 0.40 7.51
N CYS A 81 -3.90 -0.28 7.56
CA CYS A 81 -2.60 0.36 7.63
C CYS A 81 -1.53 -0.40 6.84
N GLY A 82 -0.92 0.27 5.86
CA GLY A 82 0.32 -0.15 5.21
C GLY A 82 1.52 0.44 5.97
N PHE A 83 1.86 -0.14 7.12
CA PHE A 83 2.90 0.43 7.97
C PHE A 83 4.30 0.30 7.34
N PRO A 84 5.20 1.30 7.50
CA PRO A 84 6.52 1.26 6.89
C PRO A 84 7.37 0.14 7.50
N CYS A 85 8.17 -0.54 6.63
CA CYS A 85 9.21 -1.44 7.08
C CYS A 85 10.41 -0.63 7.59
N GLN A 86 10.23 0.06 8.70
CA GLN A 86 11.37 0.66 9.40
C GLN A 86 12.08 -0.43 10.21
N PRO A 87 13.43 -0.34 10.37
CA PRO A 87 14.10 -1.24 11.28
C PRO A 87 13.41 -1.12 12.65
N PHE A 88 12.95 -2.24 13.17
CA PHE A 88 12.61 -2.38 14.57
C PHE A 88 13.94 -2.23 15.31
N SER A 89 14.47 -1.01 15.37
CA SER A 89 15.70 -0.75 16.06
C SER A 89 15.44 -1.09 17.51
N MET A 90 16.12 -2.11 17.98
CA MET A 90 16.36 -2.39 19.40
C MET A 90 17.14 -1.21 20.05
N ALA A 91 16.84 0.02 19.66
CA ALA A 91 17.32 1.25 20.27
C ALA A 91 16.47 1.58 21.50
N GLY A 92 16.26 0.58 22.31
CA GLY A 92 15.70 0.62 23.63
C GLY A 92 16.44 -0.42 24.46
N LYS A 93 17.65 -0.09 24.90
CA LYS A 93 18.26 -0.82 26.00
C LYS A 93 17.26 -0.86 27.16
N ARG A 94 16.73 -2.09 27.45
CA ARG A 94 16.30 -2.53 28.78
C ARG A 94 15.70 -1.46 29.73
N GLY A 95 14.76 -0.68 29.28
CA GLY A 95 13.92 0.14 30.13
C GLY A 95 12.48 -0.18 29.77
N GLY A 96 11.72 -0.73 30.69
CA GLY A 96 10.38 -1.27 30.62
C GLY A 96 9.42 -0.83 29.50
N PHE A 97 8.19 -1.25 29.57
CA PHE A 97 7.05 -1.09 28.65
C PHE A 97 6.85 0.31 27.98
N ASP A 98 7.60 1.31 28.38
CA ASP A 98 7.49 2.70 27.93
C ASP A 98 8.26 3.04 26.63
N ASP A 99 9.18 2.21 26.19
CA ASP A 99 10.13 2.54 25.10
C ASP A 99 9.70 2.06 23.69
N ASN A 100 8.63 1.28 23.59
CA ASN A 100 8.11 0.76 22.32
C ASN A 100 7.13 1.73 21.61
N ARG A 101 6.80 2.87 22.21
CA ARG A 101 5.80 3.82 21.71
C ARG A 101 6.23 4.56 20.44
N GLY A 102 7.49 4.51 20.08
CA GLY A 102 8.04 5.18 18.89
C GLY A 102 7.97 4.39 17.57
N ASN A 103 7.45 3.17 17.56
CA ASN A 103 7.37 2.36 16.36
C ASN A 103 5.94 2.36 15.78
N VAL A 104 5.82 2.65 14.49
CA VAL A 104 4.53 2.74 13.79
C VAL A 104 3.69 1.45 13.94
N PHE A 105 4.32 0.27 13.88
CA PHE A 105 3.60 -1.00 14.07
C PHE A 105 2.92 -1.09 15.45
N PHE A 106 3.63 -0.75 16.53
CA PHE A 106 3.02 -0.77 17.87
C PHE A 106 1.90 0.27 18.00
N SER A 107 2.03 1.41 17.32
CA SER A 107 0.95 2.40 17.28
C SER A 107 -0.29 1.86 16.56
N CYS A 108 -0.12 1.07 15.48
CA CYS A 108 -1.25 0.37 14.85
C CYS A 108 -1.91 -0.62 15.82
N ILE A 109 -1.11 -1.40 16.57
CA ILE A 109 -1.64 -2.32 17.61
C ILE A 109 -2.43 -1.55 18.66
N ASN A 110 -1.90 -0.41 19.16
CA ASN A 110 -2.59 0.43 20.12
C ASN A 110 -3.95 0.95 19.60
N VAL A 111 -4.02 1.33 18.32
CA VAL A 111 -5.30 1.72 17.68
C VAL A 111 -6.28 0.55 17.67
N ILE A 112 -5.82 -0.65 17.29
CA ILE A 112 -6.65 -1.85 17.23
C ILE A 112 -7.13 -2.23 18.64
N GLU A 113 -6.28 -2.20 19.65
CA GLU A 113 -6.65 -2.47 21.04
C GLU A 113 -7.65 -1.46 21.60
N TYR A 114 -7.44 -0.18 21.33
CA TYR A 114 -8.28 0.89 21.87
C TYR A 114 -9.64 0.99 21.17
N LYS A 115 -9.67 0.87 19.84
CA LYS A 115 -10.89 1.03 19.02
C LYS A 115 -11.62 -0.27 18.74
N GLN A 116 -10.93 -1.41 18.80
CA GLN A 116 -11.49 -2.74 18.58
C GLN A 116 -12.37 -2.82 17.31
N PRO A 117 -11.87 -2.34 16.11
CA PRO A 117 -12.63 -2.44 14.88
C PRO A 117 -13.06 -3.89 14.62
N THR A 118 -14.17 -4.10 13.91
CA THR A 118 -14.61 -5.46 13.56
C THR A 118 -13.59 -6.17 12.68
N TYR A 119 -12.93 -5.41 11.82
CA TYR A 119 -11.91 -5.89 10.88
C TYR A 119 -10.71 -4.96 10.86
N PHE A 120 -9.52 -5.55 10.73
CA PHE A 120 -8.34 -4.77 10.37
C PHE A 120 -7.52 -5.48 9.29
N ILE A 121 -6.86 -4.69 8.46
CA ILE A 121 -5.94 -5.14 7.41
C ILE A 121 -4.63 -4.40 7.61
N LEU A 122 -3.55 -5.14 7.90
CA LEU A 122 -2.19 -4.59 7.91
C LEU A 122 -1.41 -5.12 6.72
N GLU A 123 -0.60 -4.28 6.09
CA GLU A 123 0.21 -4.65 4.94
C GLU A 123 1.67 -4.27 5.15
N ASN A 124 2.58 -5.09 4.61
CA ASN A 124 4.00 -4.77 4.55
C ASN A 124 4.71 -5.49 3.39
N VAL A 125 5.96 -5.12 3.14
CA VAL A 125 6.81 -5.82 2.17
C VAL A 125 7.16 -7.23 2.66
N LYS A 126 7.29 -8.20 1.74
CA LYS A 126 7.71 -9.57 2.05
C LYS A 126 9.02 -9.65 2.85
N GLY A 127 9.92 -8.68 2.62
CA GLY A 127 11.22 -8.64 3.30
C GLY A 127 11.14 -8.56 4.83
N ILE A 128 10.00 -8.18 5.41
CA ILE A 128 9.81 -8.12 6.86
C ILE A 128 9.96 -9.49 7.53
N LEU A 129 9.67 -10.57 6.81
CA LEU A 129 9.79 -11.95 7.30
C LEU A 129 11.25 -12.35 7.60
N SER A 130 12.20 -11.83 6.82
CA SER A 130 13.64 -12.12 6.96
C SER A 130 14.41 -10.98 7.63
N HIS A 131 13.75 -9.86 7.92
CA HIS A 131 14.38 -8.71 8.57
C HIS A 131 14.90 -9.11 9.95
N ASP A 132 16.11 -8.66 10.29
CA ASP A 132 16.81 -9.01 11.53
C ASP A 132 16.80 -10.53 11.81
N LYS A 133 17.17 -11.33 10.81
CA LYS A 133 17.18 -12.81 10.88
C LYS A 133 15.83 -13.42 11.33
N GLY A 134 14.73 -12.74 11.02
CA GLY A 134 13.36 -13.15 11.37
C GLY A 134 12.88 -12.68 12.76
N ASN A 135 13.70 -11.99 13.54
CA ASN A 135 13.30 -11.50 14.87
C ASN A 135 12.16 -10.49 14.79
N THR A 136 12.20 -9.59 13.81
CA THR A 136 11.12 -8.62 13.57
C THR A 136 9.77 -9.31 13.39
N TRP A 137 9.72 -10.37 12.58
CA TRP A 137 8.48 -11.10 12.35
C TRP A 137 7.98 -11.83 13.60
N LYS A 138 8.88 -12.39 14.41
CA LYS A 138 8.52 -13.01 15.70
C LYS A 138 7.88 -11.99 16.65
N ILE A 139 8.41 -10.76 16.72
CA ILE A 139 7.85 -9.68 17.53
C ILE A 139 6.43 -9.34 17.04
N ILE A 140 6.25 -9.16 15.72
CA ILE A 140 4.95 -8.89 15.13
C ILE A 140 3.95 -9.99 15.49
N LEU A 141 4.30 -11.25 15.32
CA LEU A 141 3.41 -12.37 15.66
C LEU A 141 3.03 -12.38 17.15
N ASN A 142 3.98 -12.10 18.03
CA ASN A 142 3.70 -12.05 19.47
C ASN A 142 2.70 -10.93 19.83
N GLU A 143 2.81 -9.75 19.21
CA GLU A 143 1.87 -8.66 19.45
C GLU A 143 0.48 -8.98 18.87
N LEU A 144 0.43 -9.58 17.70
CA LEU A 144 -0.83 -10.01 17.08
C LEU A 144 -1.53 -11.10 17.92
N GLU A 145 -0.78 -12.03 18.50
CA GLU A 145 -1.32 -13.08 19.38
C GLU A 145 -2.03 -12.51 20.61
N LYS A 146 -1.53 -11.39 21.15
CA LYS A 146 -2.17 -10.71 22.29
C LYS A 146 -3.56 -10.17 21.94
N LEU A 147 -3.84 -9.89 20.66
CA LEU A 147 -5.15 -9.38 20.23
C LEU A 147 -6.26 -10.43 20.34
N LYS A 148 -5.92 -11.71 20.49
CA LYS A 148 -6.91 -12.79 20.74
C LYS A 148 -7.76 -12.54 21.99
N LYS A 149 -7.22 -11.84 23.01
CA LYS A 149 -7.99 -11.43 24.19
C LYS A 149 -9.22 -10.57 23.86
N TYR A 150 -9.24 -9.93 22.66
CA TYR A 150 -10.36 -9.14 22.15
C TYR A 150 -11.20 -9.90 21.12
N ASN A 151 -11.09 -11.24 21.09
CA ASN A 151 -11.79 -12.14 20.17
C ASN A 151 -11.42 -11.98 18.70
N TYR A 152 -10.18 -11.58 18.39
CA TYR A 152 -9.71 -11.58 17.01
C TYR A 152 -9.16 -12.95 16.60
N ASN A 153 -9.61 -13.41 15.43
CA ASN A 153 -8.94 -14.42 14.64
C ASN A 153 -7.91 -13.72 13.76
N ILE A 154 -6.67 -14.19 13.76
CA ILE A 154 -5.56 -13.57 13.03
C ILE A 154 -5.12 -14.49 11.90
N TYR A 155 -5.09 -13.94 10.69
CA TYR A 155 -4.65 -14.63 9.49
C TYR A 155 -3.55 -13.82 8.82
N TRP A 156 -2.55 -14.47 8.25
CA TRP A 156 -1.56 -13.78 7.44
C TRP A 156 -1.11 -14.62 6.25
N LYS A 157 -0.80 -13.95 5.14
CA LYS A 157 -0.36 -14.61 3.90
C LYS A 157 0.43 -13.64 3.03
N ILE A 158 1.37 -14.19 2.25
CA ILE A 158 2.00 -13.43 1.16
C ILE A 158 1.11 -13.55 -0.07
N LEU A 159 0.70 -12.40 -0.61
CA LEU A 159 -0.06 -12.32 -1.84
C LEU A 159 0.77 -11.58 -2.89
N ASN A 160 0.60 -11.97 -4.16
CA ASN A 160 1.27 -11.30 -5.28
C ASN A 160 0.21 -10.64 -6.17
N THR A 161 0.40 -9.39 -6.52
CA THR A 161 -0.53 -8.60 -7.35
C THR A 161 -0.93 -9.33 -8.64
N LYS A 162 0.01 -10.01 -9.29
CA LYS A 162 -0.26 -10.77 -10.54
C LYS A 162 -1.20 -11.95 -10.38
N ASP A 163 -1.36 -12.45 -9.16
CA ASP A 163 -2.27 -13.55 -8.86
C ASP A 163 -3.74 -13.07 -8.67
N TYR A 164 -3.98 -11.76 -8.85
CA TYR A 164 -5.29 -11.11 -8.66
C TYR A 164 -5.64 -10.16 -9.81
N GLY A 165 -5.31 -10.54 -11.04
CA GLY A 165 -5.71 -9.85 -12.27
C GLY A 165 -4.67 -8.89 -12.84
N ILE A 166 -4.01 -8.06 -12.02
CA ILE A 166 -3.08 -7.04 -12.53
C ILE A 166 -1.68 -7.61 -12.79
N PRO A 167 -1.12 -7.46 -14.00
CA PRO A 167 0.16 -8.04 -14.38
C PRO A 167 1.36 -7.27 -13.79
N GLN A 168 1.48 -7.27 -12.46
CA GLN A 168 2.61 -6.71 -11.71
C GLN A 168 3.16 -7.75 -10.74
N ASN A 169 4.46 -8.01 -10.78
CA ASN A 169 5.11 -8.89 -9.83
C ASN A 169 5.42 -8.14 -8.52
N ARG A 170 4.43 -8.07 -7.63
CA ARG A 170 4.52 -7.37 -6.35
C ARG A 170 4.04 -8.27 -5.23
N GLU A 171 4.98 -8.83 -4.46
CA GLU A 171 4.70 -9.64 -3.28
C GLU A 171 4.61 -8.76 -2.04
N ARG A 172 3.53 -8.92 -1.28
CA ARG A 172 3.29 -8.23 -0.01
C ARG A 172 2.74 -9.22 1.01
N ILE A 173 3.07 -9.01 2.28
CA ILE A 173 2.43 -9.72 3.36
C ILE A 173 1.18 -8.95 3.77
N PHE A 174 0.08 -9.66 3.90
CA PHE A 174 -1.17 -9.14 4.44
C PHE A 174 -1.48 -9.86 5.74
N ILE A 175 -1.92 -9.09 6.74
CA ILE A 175 -2.36 -9.57 8.04
C ILE A 175 -3.79 -9.11 8.22
N ILE A 176 -4.70 -10.06 8.43
CA ILE A 176 -6.13 -9.83 8.60
C ILE A 176 -6.50 -10.20 10.03
N GLY A 177 -7.11 -9.27 10.74
CA GLY A 177 -7.76 -9.55 12.01
C GLY A 177 -9.25 -9.34 11.88
N THR A 178 -10.01 -10.31 12.36
CA THR A 178 -11.48 -10.29 12.30
C THR A 178 -12.09 -11.03 13.48
N LYS A 179 -13.29 -10.60 13.90
CA LYS A 179 -14.08 -11.30 14.93
C LYS A 179 -14.90 -12.47 14.36
N TYR A 180 -14.76 -12.72 13.06
CA TYR A 180 -15.46 -13.79 12.32
C TYR A 180 -14.46 -14.74 11.66
N ASN A 181 -14.96 -15.77 10.99
CA ASN A 181 -14.15 -16.60 10.13
C ASN A 181 -13.75 -15.82 8.87
N PHE A 182 -12.56 -16.11 8.35
CA PHE A 182 -12.04 -15.52 7.13
C PHE A 182 -11.34 -16.59 6.29
N GLU A 183 -11.59 -16.56 5.00
CA GLU A 183 -10.90 -17.40 4.02
C GLU A 183 -10.14 -16.51 3.03
N TRP A 184 -8.95 -16.96 2.64
CA TRP A 184 -8.16 -16.21 1.68
C TRP A 184 -8.80 -16.28 0.28
N PRO A 185 -8.83 -15.16 -0.45
CA PRO A 185 -9.38 -15.14 -1.80
C PRO A 185 -8.65 -16.10 -2.72
N GLU A 186 -9.39 -16.71 -3.63
CA GLU A 186 -8.84 -17.51 -4.71
C GLU A 186 -8.09 -16.62 -5.72
N LYS A 187 -7.09 -17.23 -6.37
CA LYS A 187 -6.36 -16.55 -7.44
C LYS A 187 -7.26 -16.26 -8.62
N GLN A 188 -7.04 -15.12 -9.24
CA GLN A 188 -7.75 -14.69 -10.45
C GLN A 188 -6.81 -14.70 -11.65
N PRO A 189 -7.32 -14.97 -12.86
CA PRO A 189 -6.52 -14.90 -14.07
C PRO A 189 -5.87 -13.52 -14.23
N MET A 190 -4.59 -13.53 -14.58
CA MET A 190 -3.84 -12.31 -14.84
C MET A 190 -4.17 -11.75 -16.23
N ASP A 191 -4.41 -10.45 -16.32
CA ASP A 191 -4.60 -9.76 -17.58
C ASP A 191 -3.33 -9.74 -18.44
N LYS A 192 -3.51 -9.49 -19.74
CA LYS A 192 -2.38 -9.25 -20.65
C LYS A 192 -1.71 -7.91 -20.34
N LEU A 193 -0.38 -7.92 -20.20
CA LEU A 193 0.39 -6.71 -19.86
C LEU A 193 0.25 -5.60 -20.92
N GLU A 194 -0.01 -5.94 -22.18
CA GLU A 194 -0.28 -4.98 -23.24
C GLU A 194 -1.45 -4.05 -22.96
N ASN A 195 -2.48 -4.49 -22.24
CA ASN A 195 -3.66 -3.67 -21.88
C ASN A 195 -3.31 -2.51 -20.93
N TYR A 196 -2.13 -2.57 -20.33
CA TYR A 196 -1.63 -1.56 -19.39
C TYR A 196 -0.78 -0.48 -20.05
N ILE A 197 -0.46 -0.64 -21.35
CA ILE A 197 0.27 0.36 -22.15
C ILE A 197 -0.70 1.46 -22.59
N ASP A 198 -0.26 2.70 -22.43
CA ASP A 198 -0.96 3.89 -22.95
C ASP A 198 -0.41 4.25 -24.33
N TYR A 199 -1.05 3.73 -25.36
CA TYR A 199 -0.67 3.97 -26.76
C TYR A 199 -1.00 5.38 -27.26
N GLU A 200 -1.80 6.14 -26.51
CA GLU A 200 -2.13 7.53 -26.87
C GLU A 200 -0.99 8.50 -26.55
N ASP A 201 -0.15 8.16 -25.57
CA ASP A 201 1.01 8.97 -25.20
C ASP A 201 2.14 8.81 -26.24
N LYS A 202 2.27 9.80 -27.13
CA LYS A 202 3.28 9.85 -28.19
C LYS A 202 4.58 10.52 -27.75
N THR A 203 4.82 10.70 -26.45
CA THR A 203 6.08 11.28 -25.95
C THR A 203 7.26 10.46 -26.46
N ILE A 204 8.17 11.11 -27.21
CA ILE A 204 9.41 10.50 -27.70
C ILE A 204 10.53 10.86 -26.73
N PHE A 205 11.30 9.86 -26.33
CA PHE A 205 12.47 10.06 -25.47
C PHE A 205 13.73 9.75 -26.27
N ASN A 206 14.41 10.79 -26.74
CA ASN A 206 15.71 10.65 -27.37
C ASN A 206 16.78 10.32 -26.36
N ASN A 207 17.17 9.06 -26.27
CA ASN A 207 18.13 8.61 -25.28
C ASN A 207 19.28 7.83 -25.94
N ASN A 208 20.46 8.44 -25.98
CA ASN A 208 21.69 7.84 -26.47
C ASN A 208 22.49 7.08 -25.39
N ARG A 209 21.84 6.67 -24.29
CA ARG A 209 22.54 5.97 -23.21
C ARG A 209 22.85 4.53 -23.59
N LEU A 210 24.13 4.13 -23.49
CA LEU A 210 24.67 2.83 -23.86
C LEU A 210 23.97 1.61 -23.20
N PHE A 211 23.28 1.79 -22.10
CA PHE A 211 22.63 0.67 -21.40
C PHE A 211 21.30 0.21 -22.03
N PHE A 212 20.68 1.01 -22.92
CA PHE A 212 19.46 0.58 -23.61
C PHE A 212 19.68 -0.64 -24.51
N ASN A 213 20.90 -0.84 -25.00
CA ASN A 213 21.26 -2.02 -25.79
C ASN A 213 21.21 -3.34 -24.98
N LYS A 214 21.17 -3.23 -23.64
CA LYS A 214 21.07 -4.39 -22.73
C LYS A 214 19.61 -4.78 -22.42
N ILE A 215 18.62 -3.95 -22.81
CA ILE A 215 17.22 -4.22 -22.55
C ILE A 215 16.74 -5.28 -23.53
N PRO A 216 16.19 -6.41 -23.06
CA PRO A 216 15.62 -7.40 -23.96
C PRO A 216 14.41 -6.84 -24.73
N LYS A 217 14.43 -6.93 -26.06
CA LYS A 217 13.37 -6.39 -26.92
C LYS A 217 11.98 -7.02 -26.69
N TYR A 218 11.92 -8.20 -26.09
CA TYR A 218 10.67 -8.87 -25.77
C TYR A 218 10.03 -8.39 -24.46
N SER A 219 10.76 -7.65 -23.62
CA SER A 219 10.17 -7.09 -22.39
C SER A 219 9.27 -5.91 -22.74
N LEU A 220 8.11 -5.79 -22.06
CA LEU A 220 7.22 -4.63 -22.22
C LEU A 220 7.55 -3.52 -21.24
N PHE A 221 7.86 -3.87 -20.00
CA PHE A 221 8.31 -2.93 -18.99
C PHE A 221 9.58 -3.44 -18.29
N VAL A 222 10.50 -2.52 -18.00
CA VAL A 222 11.71 -2.81 -17.20
C VAL A 222 11.94 -1.68 -16.19
N ASP A 223 12.53 -2.02 -15.05
CA ASP A 223 12.97 -1.00 -14.08
C ASP A 223 14.44 -0.63 -14.34
N LEU A 224 14.67 0.56 -14.85
CA LEU A 224 16.00 1.06 -15.19
C LEU A 224 16.93 1.19 -13.98
N ASN A 225 16.40 1.29 -12.75
CA ASN A 225 17.21 1.37 -11.54
C ASN A 225 17.98 0.07 -11.29
N PHE A 226 17.50 -1.07 -11.79
CA PHE A 226 18.12 -2.37 -11.61
C PHE A 226 19.01 -2.83 -12.78
N ILE A 227 18.95 -2.14 -13.93
CA ILE A 227 19.77 -2.50 -15.10
C ILE A 227 21.26 -2.48 -14.79
N LYS A 228 21.74 -1.51 -14.03
CA LYS A 228 23.16 -1.40 -13.64
C LYS A 228 23.68 -2.60 -12.83
N TYR A 229 22.77 -3.35 -12.20
CA TYR A 229 23.10 -4.55 -11.42
C TYR A 229 22.86 -5.85 -12.20
N ASN A 230 22.54 -5.79 -13.49
CA ASN A 230 22.08 -6.92 -14.30
C ASN A 230 20.86 -7.66 -13.67
N LYS A 231 20.09 -6.98 -12.81
CA LYS A 231 18.91 -7.49 -12.12
C LYS A 231 17.70 -6.80 -12.67
N TYR A 232 17.27 -7.17 -13.85
CA TYR A 232 15.99 -6.70 -14.40
C TYR A 232 15.07 -7.90 -14.61
N LEU A 233 13.80 -7.73 -14.32
CA LEU A 233 12.79 -8.72 -14.64
C LEU A 233 12.53 -8.66 -16.15
N ASN A 234 13.04 -9.68 -16.83
CA ASN A 234 12.76 -9.89 -18.24
C ASN A 234 11.44 -10.64 -18.37
N SER A 235 10.36 -9.91 -18.51
CA SER A 235 9.07 -10.53 -18.74
C SER A 235 8.23 -9.71 -19.70
N ASN A 236 7.60 -10.40 -20.64
CA ASN A 236 6.49 -9.87 -21.43
C ASN A 236 5.13 -10.15 -20.77
N LEU A 237 5.10 -10.93 -19.68
CA LEU A 237 3.87 -11.36 -19.02
C LEU A 237 3.44 -10.39 -17.91
N PHE A 238 4.40 -9.83 -17.17
CA PHE A 238 4.11 -8.91 -16.06
C PHE A 238 5.20 -7.86 -15.89
N SER A 239 4.82 -6.71 -15.33
CA SER A 239 5.75 -5.63 -14.99
C SER A 239 6.55 -5.95 -13.73
N PRO A 240 7.75 -5.36 -13.56
CA PRO A 240 8.40 -5.33 -12.26
C PRO A 240 7.54 -4.61 -11.22
N CYS A 241 7.85 -4.83 -9.93
CA CYS A 241 7.23 -4.13 -8.82
C CYS A 241 7.42 -2.62 -8.96
N LEU A 242 6.33 -1.87 -8.91
CA LEU A 242 6.41 -0.42 -8.80
C LEU A 242 7.05 -0.04 -7.45
N ASN A 243 8.03 0.83 -7.51
CA ASN A 243 8.75 1.36 -6.35
C ASN A 243 8.77 2.90 -6.37
N THR A 244 9.43 3.51 -5.40
CA THR A 244 9.52 4.97 -5.28
C THR A 244 10.45 5.63 -6.30
N GLY A 245 11.26 4.82 -6.99
CA GLY A 245 12.24 5.32 -7.96
C GLY A 245 11.66 5.34 -9.37
N ASN A 246 11.20 6.36 -9.90
CA ASN A 246 10.57 6.60 -11.20
C ASN A 246 11.25 5.93 -12.43
N GLY A 247 11.77 4.72 -12.27
CA GLY A 247 12.59 4.01 -13.24
C GLY A 247 11.85 3.08 -14.19
N LEU A 248 10.52 2.97 -14.10
CA LEU A 248 9.79 2.08 -14.98
C LEU A 248 9.83 2.60 -16.43
N TRP A 249 10.39 1.78 -17.32
CA TRP A 249 10.56 2.06 -18.74
C TRP A 249 9.62 1.22 -19.57
N ASN A 250 8.83 1.85 -20.42
CA ASN A 250 8.04 1.18 -21.44
C ASN A 250 8.92 0.91 -22.65
N VAL A 251 9.29 -0.34 -22.84
CA VAL A 251 10.23 -0.77 -23.92
C VAL A 251 9.59 -0.62 -25.28
N LYS A 252 8.29 -0.95 -25.40
CA LYS A 252 7.56 -0.93 -26.67
C LYS A 252 7.41 0.48 -27.24
N LEU A 253 7.22 1.48 -26.37
CA LEU A 253 7.07 2.88 -26.75
C LEU A 253 8.35 3.70 -26.57
N ASN A 254 9.43 3.06 -26.14
CA ASN A 254 10.75 3.68 -25.95
C ASN A 254 10.69 4.97 -25.10
N ARG A 255 9.98 4.93 -23.96
CA ARG A 255 9.82 6.06 -23.05
C ARG A 255 9.65 5.60 -21.60
N TYR A 256 9.80 6.51 -20.65
CA TYR A 256 9.38 6.22 -19.28
C TYR A 256 7.87 5.95 -19.23
N ALA A 257 7.46 4.99 -18.42
CA ALA A 257 6.05 4.76 -18.14
C ALA A 257 5.40 6.05 -17.62
N ASN A 258 4.22 6.38 -18.15
CA ASN A 258 3.47 7.56 -17.75
C ASN A 258 2.59 7.29 -16.50
N ILE A 259 1.87 8.31 -16.03
CA ILE A 259 1.05 8.20 -14.82
C ILE A 259 -0.13 7.24 -15.02
N LYS A 260 -0.77 7.23 -16.20
CA LYS A 260 -1.87 6.30 -16.48
C LYS A 260 -1.42 4.84 -16.40
N GLU A 261 -0.22 4.53 -16.90
CA GLU A 261 0.37 3.20 -16.82
C GLU A 261 0.68 2.81 -15.36
N TYR A 262 1.21 3.74 -14.56
CA TYR A 262 1.42 3.53 -13.11
C TYR A 262 0.10 3.27 -12.37
N LEU A 263 -0.94 4.10 -12.61
CA LEU A 263 -2.26 3.95 -11.99
C LEU A 263 -2.87 2.59 -12.33
N LYS A 264 -2.92 2.22 -13.63
CA LYS A 264 -3.41 0.92 -14.08
C LYS A 264 -2.67 -0.23 -13.39
N LEU A 265 -1.33 -0.22 -13.40
CA LEU A 265 -0.51 -1.28 -12.82
C LEU A 265 -0.71 -1.42 -11.29
N GLN A 266 -1.14 -0.38 -10.59
CA GLN A 266 -1.45 -0.43 -9.15
C GLN A 266 -2.94 -0.65 -8.87
N GLY A 267 -3.80 -0.57 -9.91
CA GLY A 267 -5.24 -0.80 -9.83
C GLY A 267 -6.07 0.45 -9.53
N PHE A 268 -5.45 1.64 -9.55
CA PHE A 268 -6.18 2.91 -9.44
C PHE A 268 -6.95 3.21 -10.72
N ASP A 269 -8.04 3.96 -10.56
CA ASP A 269 -8.74 4.53 -11.70
C ASP A 269 -7.82 5.50 -12.45
N VAL A 270 -7.89 5.49 -13.77
CA VAL A 270 -7.09 6.41 -14.61
C VAL A 270 -7.55 7.87 -14.48
N THR A 271 -8.74 8.08 -13.94
CA THR A 271 -9.31 9.40 -13.62
C THR A 271 -8.82 9.96 -12.29
N PHE A 272 -7.99 9.21 -11.54
CA PHE A 272 -7.42 9.68 -10.28
C PHE A 272 -6.79 11.06 -10.44
N ASN A 273 -7.31 12.03 -9.68
CA ASN A 273 -6.88 13.41 -9.77
C ASN A 273 -5.58 13.63 -8.99
N TYR A 274 -4.53 14.09 -9.64
CA TYR A 274 -3.26 14.42 -9.00
C TYR A 274 -2.93 15.92 -9.17
N VAL A 275 -2.81 16.61 -8.04
CA VAL A 275 -2.53 18.05 -7.92
C VAL A 275 -1.06 18.33 -7.53
N ILE A 276 -0.21 17.34 -7.73
CA ILE A 276 1.21 17.34 -7.38
C ILE A 276 2.07 17.02 -8.60
N SER A 277 3.40 17.11 -8.46
CA SER A 277 4.29 16.81 -9.58
C SER A 277 4.23 15.34 -10.03
N LYS A 278 4.53 15.09 -11.31
CA LYS A 278 4.60 13.73 -11.90
C LYS A 278 5.54 12.80 -11.13
N THR A 279 6.62 13.31 -10.56
CA THR A 279 7.55 12.53 -9.74
C THR A 279 6.92 12.12 -8.42
N GLN A 280 6.21 13.03 -7.77
CA GLN A 280 5.57 12.75 -6.48
C GLN A 280 4.42 11.75 -6.63
N ILE A 281 3.55 11.91 -7.64
CA ILE A 281 2.45 10.96 -7.82
C ILE A 281 2.96 9.55 -8.15
N LYS A 282 4.00 9.38 -8.98
CA LYS A 282 4.60 8.07 -9.25
C LYS A 282 5.17 7.44 -7.99
N LYS A 283 5.83 8.23 -7.12
CA LYS A 283 6.32 7.78 -5.82
C LYS A 283 5.18 7.30 -4.93
N GLN A 284 4.08 8.03 -4.87
CA GLN A 284 2.89 7.68 -4.09
C GLN A 284 2.25 6.38 -4.59
N ILE A 285 2.07 6.25 -5.91
CA ILE A 285 1.53 5.03 -6.52
C ILE A 285 2.43 3.83 -6.20
N GLY A 286 3.76 3.99 -6.30
CA GLY A 286 4.73 2.93 -5.99
C GLY A 286 4.70 2.48 -4.53
N ASN A 287 4.41 3.39 -3.60
CA ASN A 287 4.26 3.09 -2.17
C ASN A 287 2.90 2.48 -1.81
N SER A 288 1.90 2.68 -2.66
CA SER A 288 0.53 2.27 -2.35
C SER A 288 0.36 0.75 -2.29
N ILE A 289 -0.64 0.30 -1.55
CA ILE A 289 -1.11 -1.08 -1.56
C ILE A 289 -1.77 -1.37 -2.93
N SER A 290 -1.65 -2.60 -3.45
CA SER A 290 -2.31 -2.99 -4.70
C SER A 290 -3.82 -3.09 -4.49
N ILE A 291 -4.58 -2.32 -5.27
CA ILE A 291 -6.03 -2.21 -5.11
C ILE A 291 -6.73 -3.52 -5.41
N ASN A 292 -6.31 -4.24 -6.47
CA ASN A 292 -6.90 -5.53 -6.82
C ASN A 292 -6.75 -6.58 -5.72
N VAL A 293 -5.62 -6.59 -5.00
CA VAL A 293 -5.42 -7.49 -3.84
C VAL A 293 -6.33 -7.08 -2.69
N LEU A 294 -6.42 -5.77 -2.39
CA LEU A 294 -7.35 -5.25 -1.38
C LEU A 294 -8.80 -5.60 -1.73
N LYS A 295 -9.20 -5.42 -2.98
CA LYS A 295 -10.56 -5.79 -3.45
C LYS A 295 -10.84 -7.26 -3.20
N ALA A 296 -9.90 -8.15 -3.54
CA ALA A 296 -10.06 -9.58 -3.33
C ALA A 296 -10.20 -9.91 -1.84
N ILE A 297 -9.39 -9.31 -0.96
CA ILE A 297 -9.48 -9.49 0.50
C ILE A 297 -10.81 -8.93 1.03
N ILE A 298 -11.16 -7.70 0.67
CA ILE A 298 -12.37 -7.02 1.14
C ILE A 298 -13.63 -7.78 0.72
N PHE A 299 -13.66 -8.34 -0.49
CA PHE A 299 -14.77 -9.17 -0.96
C PHE A 299 -14.98 -10.45 -0.13
N GLN A 300 -13.95 -10.97 0.52
CA GLN A 300 -14.08 -12.11 1.45
C GLN A 300 -14.56 -11.69 2.85
N ILE A 301 -14.51 -10.40 3.14
CA ILE A 301 -14.92 -9.86 4.44
C ILE A 301 -16.41 -9.45 4.42
N PHE A 302 -16.90 -8.99 3.28
CA PHE A 302 -18.25 -8.42 3.09
C PHE A 302 -19.02 -9.09 1.96
#